data_1766d33dce17a457f77976714126f39d
#
_entry.id   1766d33dce17a457f77976714126f39d
#
_cell.length_a   1.000
_cell.length_b   1.000
_cell.length_c   1.000
_cell.angle_alpha   90.00
_cell.angle_beta   90.00
_cell.angle_gamma   90.00
#
_symmetry.space_group_name_H-M   'P 1'
#
loop_
_entity.id
_entity.type
_entity.pdbx_description
1 polymer ?
#
loop_
_entity_poly.entity_id
_entity_poly.type
_entity_poly.pdbx_seq_one_letter_code
_entity_poly.pdbx_strand_id
1 'polypeptide(L)'
;GQALYLPAGNMHAYIRGLGIELMAASDNVLRGGLTSKHVDVPELLSVVSDKVVPVPILEPRNVAPGIDLFVPDVPDFVLAHVDVSSETGESDTLSLTRHAIVTCTSGNVTLRGAESSLELSRGENAFISAEEQAISFSGAGELFIAL
;
A
#
# COMPACT_ATOMS: atom_id res chain seq x y z
N GLY A 1 -2.42 -8.07 8.23
CA GLY A 1 -1.22 -7.95 7.94
C GLY A 1 -0.37 -8.85 7.03
N GLN A 2 -0.94 -9.55 6.02
CA GLN A 2 -0.13 -10.24 5.03
C GLN A 2 -0.12 -9.44 3.73
N ALA A 3 1.02 -9.38 3.06
CA ALA A 3 1.14 -8.79 1.73
C ALA A 3 1.51 -9.85 0.69
N LEU A 4 1.03 -9.63 -0.53
CA LEU A 4 1.36 -10.43 -1.71
C LEU A 4 1.89 -9.49 -2.78
N TYR A 5 2.92 -9.90 -3.46
CA TYR A 5 3.38 -9.24 -4.68
C TYR A 5 3.02 -10.11 -5.90
N LEU A 6 2.20 -9.57 -6.79
CA LEU A 6 1.74 -10.25 -7.98
C LEU A 6 2.40 -9.62 -9.22
N PRO A 7 3.37 -10.30 -9.85
CA PRO A 7 3.96 -9.81 -11.08
C PRO A 7 2.96 -9.83 -12.25
N ALA A 8 3.28 -9.10 -13.31
CA ALA A 8 2.49 -9.10 -14.53
C ALA A 8 2.31 -10.53 -15.08
N GLY A 9 1.16 -10.81 -15.70
CA GLY A 9 0.79 -12.11 -16.23
C GLY A 9 0.24 -13.09 -15.19
N ASN A 10 0.22 -12.74 -13.91
CA ASN A 10 -0.31 -13.59 -12.85
C ASN A 10 -1.82 -13.38 -12.67
N MET A 11 -2.60 -14.43 -12.90
CA MET A 11 -4.05 -14.40 -12.68
C MET A 11 -4.37 -14.48 -11.20
N HIS A 12 -5.23 -13.56 -10.72
CA HIS A 12 -5.70 -13.56 -9.33
C HIS A 12 -7.14 -13.05 -9.23
N ALA A 13 -7.77 -13.33 -8.12
CA ALA A 13 -9.11 -12.83 -7.81
C ALA A 13 -9.30 -12.67 -6.29
N TYR A 14 -10.04 -11.64 -5.91
CA TYR A 14 -10.46 -11.43 -4.52
C TYR A 14 -11.75 -12.18 -4.24
N ILE A 15 -11.77 -13.01 -3.21
CA ILE A 15 -12.97 -13.76 -2.81
C ILE A 15 -13.73 -12.99 -1.73
N ARG A 16 -13.03 -12.56 -0.70
CA ARG A 16 -13.57 -11.76 0.42
C ARG A 16 -12.45 -11.20 1.28
N GLY A 17 -12.73 -10.14 2.00
CA GLY A 17 -11.81 -9.50 2.94
C GLY A 17 -11.65 -8.01 2.65
N LEU A 18 -10.84 -7.34 3.45
CA LEU A 18 -10.35 -6.00 3.21
C LEU A 18 -8.92 -6.11 2.66
N GLY A 19 -8.67 -5.48 1.55
CA GLY A 19 -7.34 -5.41 0.93
C GLY A 19 -6.99 -3.98 0.57
N ILE A 20 -5.73 -3.63 0.74
CA ILE A 20 -5.14 -2.42 0.17
C ILE A 20 -4.33 -2.88 -1.04
N GLU A 21 -4.69 -2.38 -2.21
CA GLU A 21 -4.01 -2.68 -3.46
C GLU A 21 -3.26 -1.46 -3.95
N LEU A 22 -2.01 -1.68 -4.28
CA LEU A 22 -1.10 -0.70 -4.85
C LEU A 22 -0.52 -1.26 -6.14
N MET A 23 -0.44 -0.46 -7.17
CA MET A 23 0.11 -0.86 -8.47
C MET A 23 0.84 0.31 -9.13
N ALA A 24 1.72 -0.01 -10.06
CA ALA A 24 2.40 0.99 -10.88
C ALA A 24 1.38 1.82 -11.69
N ALA A 25 1.72 3.08 -11.95
CA ALA A 25 0.89 4.00 -12.72
C ALA A 25 0.88 3.62 -14.21
N SER A 26 0.24 2.50 -14.54
CA SER A 26 0.03 2.02 -15.90
C SER A 26 -1.43 1.63 -16.10
N ASP A 27 -1.92 1.72 -17.34
CA ASP A 27 -3.32 1.42 -17.70
C ASP A 27 -3.44 0.18 -18.60
N ASN A 28 -2.49 -0.74 -18.52
CA ASN A 28 -2.47 -1.98 -19.31
C ASN A 28 -3.05 -3.19 -18.56
N VAL A 29 -4.13 -2.99 -17.83
CA VAL A 29 -4.79 -4.03 -17.03
C VAL A 29 -5.76 -4.83 -17.90
N LEU A 30 -5.48 -6.13 -18.09
CA LEU A 30 -6.40 -7.07 -18.72
C LEU A 30 -7.28 -7.74 -17.68
N ARG A 31 -8.53 -8.01 -18.07
CA ARG A 31 -9.52 -8.66 -17.21
C ARG A 31 -9.61 -10.15 -17.53
N GLY A 32 -9.52 -10.99 -16.49
CA GLY A 32 -9.59 -12.44 -16.64
C GLY A 32 -10.99 -13.04 -16.53
N GLY A 33 -11.98 -12.25 -16.08
CA GLY A 33 -13.36 -12.71 -15.86
C GLY A 33 -13.94 -12.15 -14.55
N LEU A 34 -15.10 -12.65 -14.11
CA LEU A 34 -15.80 -12.24 -12.89
C LEU A 34 -16.06 -10.73 -12.80
N THR A 35 -16.32 -10.11 -13.95
CA THR A 35 -16.47 -8.65 -14.11
C THR A 35 -17.50 -8.34 -15.20
N SER A 36 -18.17 -7.19 -15.08
CA SER A 36 -18.99 -6.61 -16.14
C SER A 36 -18.18 -5.80 -17.17
N LYS A 37 -16.88 -5.60 -16.94
CA LYS A 37 -15.99 -4.89 -17.85
C LYS A 37 -15.61 -5.81 -19.01
N HIS A 38 -15.21 -5.21 -20.14
CA HIS A 38 -14.74 -5.96 -21.31
C HIS A 38 -13.58 -6.89 -20.96
N VAL A 39 -13.66 -8.12 -21.48
CA VAL A 39 -12.58 -9.12 -21.40
C VAL A 39 -12.07 -9.37 -22.80
N ASP A 40 -10.84 -8.97 -23.08
CA ASP A 40 -10.15 -9.29 -24.32
C ASP A 40 -9.46 -10.66 -24.20
N VAL A 41 -10.17 -11.70 -24.59
CA VAL A 41 -9.68 -13.08 -24.44
C VAL A 41 -8.43 -13.35 -25.28
N PRO A 42 -8.35 -12.94 -26.55
CA PRO A 42 -7.14 -13.14 -27.34
C PRO A 42 -5.91 -12.48 -26.70
N GLU A 43 -6.02 -11.23 -26.28
CA GLU A 43 -4.91 -10.51 -25.65
C GLU A 43 -4.55 -11.10 -24.30
N LEU A 44 -5.54 -11.45 -23.48
CA LEU A 44 -5.32 -12.11 -22.19
C LEU A 44 -4.50 -13.40 -22.37
N LEU A 45 -4.88 -14.26 -23.30
CA LEU A 45 -4.20 -15.53 -23.54
C LEU A 45 -2.78 -15.35 -24.10
N SER A 46 -2.48 -14.20 -24.70
CA SER A 46 -1.13 -13.91 -25.21
C SER A 46 -0.14 -13.54 -24.11
N VAL A 47 -0.62 -13.02 -22.95
CA VAL A 47 0.23 -12.48 -21.89
C VAL A 47 0.12 -13.23 -20.56
N VAL A 48 -0.94 -14.03 -20.36
CA VAL A 48 -1.10 -14.78 -19.11
C VAL A 48 -0.02 -15.85 -18.95
N SER A 49 0.51 -15.97 -17.74
CA SER A 49 1.46 -17.02 -17.40
C SER A 49 0.72 -18.25 -16.88
N ASP A 50 0.99 -19.41 -17.45
CA ASP A 50 0.51 -20.73 -17.00
C ASP A 50 1.47 -21.42 -16.00
N LYS A 51 2.54 -20.74 -15.61
CA LYS A 51 3.54 -21.28 -14.68
C LYS A 51 2.98 -21.38 -13.28
N VAL A 52 3.13 -22.55 -12.68
CA VAL A 52 2.85 -22.73 -11.25
C VAL A 52 3.94 -22.02 -10.46
N VAL A 53 3.55 -21.04 -9.68
CA VAL A 53 4.45 -20.30 -8.79
C VAL A 53 4.03 -20.53 -7.32
N PRO A 54 4.96 -20.48 -6.37
CA PRO A 54 4.60 -20.48 -4.95
C PRO A 54 3.76 -19.24 -4.62
N VAL A 55 3.03 -19.29 -3.50
CA VAL A 55 2.28 -18.12 -3.03
C VAL A 55 3.25 -16.96 -2.82
N PRO A 56 3.09 -15.83 -3.51
CA PRO A 56 4.08 -14.76 -3.53
C PRO A 56 3.94 -13.84 -2.30
N ILE A 57 4.10 -14.40 -1.12
CA ILE A 57 4.08 -13.64 0.14
C ILE A 57 5.27 -12.72 0.17
N LEU A 58 5.02 -11.47 0.51
CA LEU A 58 6.02 -10.43 0.70
C LEU A 58 6.17 -10.19 2.21
N GLU A 59 7.33 -10.54 2.74
CA GLU A 59 7.62 -10.36 4.15
C GLU A 59 7.83 -8.88 4.49
N PRO A 60 7.27 -8.39 5.60
CA PRO A 60 7.46 -7.02 6.02
C PRO A 60 8.90 -6.79 6.50
N ARG A 61 9.44 -5.62 6.20
CA ARG A 61 10.66 -5.10 6.81
C ARG A 61 10.28 -4.07 7.87
N ASN A 62 10.41 -4.42 9.13
CA ASN A 62 10.21 -3.46 10.21
C ASN A 62 11.32 -2.41 10.18
N VAL A 63 10.95 -1.13 10.16
CA VAL A 63 11.89 0.00 10.09
C VAL A 63 11.84 0.88 11.33
N ALA A 64 10.73 0.82 12.07
CA ALA A 64 10.55 1.46 13.35
C ALA A 64 9.40 0.76 14.10
N PRO A 65 9.21 0.92 15.41
CA PRO A 65 8.05 0.41 16.12
C PRO A 65 6.75 0.80 15.42
N GLY A 66 5.92 -0.19 15.09
CA GLY A 66 4.66 0.02 14.38
C GLY A 66 4.78 0.40 12.90
N ILE A 67 5.97 0.43 12.32
CA ILE A 67 6.16 0.76 10.89
C ILE A 67 6.81 -0.39 10.14
N ASP A 68 6.05 -1.01 9.26
CA ASP A 68 6.48 -2.09 8.38
C ASP A 68 6.46 -1.65 6.91
N LEU A 69 7.53 -1.95 6.18
CA LEU A 69 7.62 -1.73 4.75
C LEU A 69 7.51 -3.05 4.00
N PHE A 70 6.63 -3.09 3.01
CA PHE A 70 6.54 -4.13 2.00
C PHE A 70 7.22 -3.63 0.73
N VAL A 71 8.38 -4.20 0.42
CA VAL A 71 9.27 -3.76 -0.66
C VAL A 71 9.34 -4.86 -1.72
N PRO A 72 8.52 -4.80 -2.78
CA PRO A 72 8.64 -5.74 -3.89
C PRO A 72 9.91 -5.47 -4.71
N ASP A 73 10.29 -6.45 -5.53
CA ASP A 73 11.45 -6.31 -6.43
C ASP A 73 11.11 -5.50 -7.69
N VAL A 74 10.58 -4.29 -7.48
CA VAL A 74 10.29 -3.31 -8.53
C VAL A 74 10.58 -1.91 -8.00
N PRO A 75 11.00 -0.97 -8.86
CA PRO A 75 11.33 0.39 -8.43
C PRO A 75 10.10 1.31 -8.31
N ASP A 76 8.94 0.86 -8.72
CA ASP A 76 7.77 1.70 -8.96
C ASP A 76 7.08 2.14 -7.68
N PHE A 77 7.05 1.28 -6.66
CA PHE A 77 6.35 1.56 -5.41
C PHE A 77 6.87 0.74 -4.22
N VAL A 78 6.56 1.24 -3.05
CA VAL A 78 6.68 0.55 -1.75
C VAL A 78 5.39 0.79 -0.97
N LEU A 79 4.91 -0.19 -0.23
CA LEU A 79 3.79 -0.03 0.67
C LEU A 79 4.30 0.01 2.11
N ALA A 80 4.00 1.09 2.84
CA ALA A 80 4.18 1.13 4.28
C ALA A 80 2.86 0.82 4.98
N HIS A 81 2.93 0.01 6.02
CA HIS A 81 1.87 -0.20 6.99
C HIS A 81 2.30 0.44 8.30
N VAL A 82 1.44 1.25 8.88
CA VAL A 82 1.71 1.97 10.13
C VAL A 82 0.60 1.66 11.13
N ASP A 83 0.98 1.04 12.22
CA ASP A 83 0.10 0.79 13.38
C ASP A 83 0.48 1.76 14.50
N VAL A 84 -0.39 2.73 14.77
CA VAL A 84 -0.20 3.75 15.79
C VAL A 84 -0.98 3.37 17.03
N SER A 85 -0.26 3.00 18.09
CA SER A 85 -0.89 2.71 19.38
C SER A 85 -0.82 3.92 20.32
N SER A 86 -1.91 4.17 21.04
CA SER A 86 -1.98 5.27 22.03
C SER A 86 -1.00 5.11 23.21
N GLU A 87 -0.40 3.92 23.38
CA GLU A 87 0.49 3.63 24.51
C GLU A 87 1.94 4.06 24.25
N THR A 88 2.34 4.25 23.01
CA THR A 88 3.74 4.54 22.66
C THR A 88 4.13 6.00 22.67
N GLY A 89 3.19 6.95 22.79
CA GLY A 89 3.42 8.39 23.03
C GLY A 89 4.51 9.12 22.22
N GLU A 90 5.45 8.40 21.66
CA GLU A 90 6.48 8.89 20.75
C GLU A 90 6.20 8.32 19.35
N SER A 91 6.00 9.21 18.43
CA SER A 91 5.75 8.87 17.05
C SER A 91 7.06 8.49 16.37
N ASP A 92 7.14 7.28 15.89
CA ASP A 92 8.20 6.90 14.98
C ASP A 92 8.06 7.67 13.66
N THR A 93 9.17 7.90 13.02
CA THR A 93 9.24 8.74 11.85
C THR A 93 9.48 7.90 10.61
N LEU A 94 8.66 8.08 9.59
CA LEU A 94 8.85 7.52 8.26
C LEU A 94 9.54 8.56 7.37
N SER A 95 10.74 8.21 6.88
CA SER A 95 11.46 9.05 5.93
C SER A 95 10.84 8.96 4.54
N LEU A 96 10.71 10.09 3.87
CA LEU A 96 10.14 10.21 2.53
C LEU A 96 11.23 10.61 1.54
N THR A 97 11.36 9.84 0.47
CA THR A 97 12.25 10.16 -0.65
C THR A 97 11.49 10.53 -1.92
N ARG A 98 10.17 10.39 -1.88
CA ARG A 98 9.23 10.68 -2.97
C ARG A 98 7.88 11.11 -2.40
N HIS A 99 6.97 11.54 -3.26
CA HIS A 99 5.59 11.81 -2.88
C HIS A 99 4.91 10.53 -2.39
N ALA A 100 3.95 10.68 -1.49
CA ALA A 100 3.21 9.57 -0.93
C ALA A 100 1.70 9.85 -0.91
N ILE A 101 0.92 8.76 -0.88
CA ILE A 101 -0.51 8.80 -0.61
C ILE A 101 -0.76 7.96 0.62
N VAL A 102 -1.44 8.53 1.61
CA VAL A 102 -1.83 7.84 2.83
C VAL A 102 -3.32 7.61 2.87
N THR A 103 -3.72 6.45 3.39
CA THR A 103 -5.11 6.08 3.67
C THR A 103 -5.22 5.62 5.12
N CYS A 104 -6.16 6.19 5.87
CA CYS A 104 -6.49 5.73 7.22
C CYS A 104 -7.56 4.62 7.14
N THR A 105 -7.23 3.43 7.64
CA THR A 105 -8.15 2.27 7.62
C THR A 105 -8.86 2.04 8.94
N SER A 106 -8.30 2.51 10.04
CA SER A 106 -8.96 2.48 11.34
C SER A 106 -8.47 3.60 12.28
N GLY A 107 -9.32 3.97 13.22
CA GLY A 107 -9.00 4.96 14.26
C GLY A 107 -8.90 6.39 13.75
N ASN A 108 -8.13 7.19 14.50
CA ASN A 108 -7.79 8.57 14.18
C ASN A 108 -6.30 8.77 14.39
N VAL A 109 -5.62 9.21 13.36
CA VAL A 109 -4.17 9.41 13.37
C VAL A 109 -3.84 10.81 12.90
N THR A 110 -3.00 11.49 13.64
CA THR A 110 -2.42 12.77 13.24
C THR A 110 -1.07 12.52 12.59
N LEU A 111 -0.96 12.94 11.33
CA LEU A 111 0.28 13.03 10.58
C LEU A 111 0.93 14.38 10.88
N ARG A 112 2.22 14.39 11.10
CA ARG A 112 2.98 15.62 11.35
C ARG A 112 4.23 15.65 10.47
N GLY A 113 4.28 16.60 9.58
CA GLY A 113 5.42 16.94 8.75
C GLY A 113 6.27 18.06 9.37
N ALA A 114 7.13 18.67 8.57
CA ALA A 114 8.03 19.72 9.01
C ALA A 114 7.31 21.00 9.45
N GLU A 115 6.31 21.42 8.69
CA GLU A 115 5.61 22.72 8.92
C GLU A 115 4.08 22.54 9.08
N SER A 116 3.56 21.34 8.89
CA SER A 116 2.12 21.07 8.87
C SER A 116 1.74 19.84 9.68
N SER A 117 0.48 19.78 10.08
CA SER A 117 -0.10 18.57 10.65
C SER A 117 -1.51 18.37 10.10
N LEU A 118 -1.91 17.11 9.94
CA LEU A 118 -3.20 16.72 9.43
C LEU A 118 -3.73 15.54 10.22
N GLU A 119 -4.94 15.64 10.73
CA GLU A 119 -5.65 14.52 11.35
C GLU A 119 -6.43 13.76 10.27
N LEU A 120 -6.31 12.44 10.28
CA LEU A 120 -7.05 11.53 9.42
C LEU A 120 -7.88 10.58 10.26
N SER A 121 -9.15 10.51 9.96
CA SER A 121 -10.08 9.51 10.46
C SER A 121 -10.21 8.36 9.47
N ARG A 122 -10.78 7.25 9.91
CA ARG A 122 -11.05 6.10 9.04
C ARG A 122 -11.76 6.49 7.73
N GLY A 123 -11.17 6.08 6.61
CA GLY A 123 -11.66 6.32 5.24
C GLY A 123 -11.13 7.61 4.61
N GLU A 124 -10.43 8.45 5.37
CA GLU A 124 -9.81 9.65 4.84
C GLU A 124 -8.44 9.35 4.23
N ASN A 125 -8.07 10.18 3.26
CA ASN A 125 -6.82 10.06 2.52
C ASN A 125 -6.13 11.42 2.44
N ALA A 126 -4.80 11.40 2.31
CA ALA A 126 -4.04 12.60 2.04
C ALA A 126 -2.89 12.33 1.07
N PHE A 127 -2.51 13.37 0.35
CA PHE A 127 -1.27 13.43 -0.41
C PHE A 127 -0.18 14.05 0.46
N ILE A 128 1.01 13.48 0.44
CA ILE A 128 2.18 13.95 1.17
C ILE A 128 3.26 14.31 0.15
N SER A 129 3.72 15.56 0.20
CA SER A 129 4.83 16.01 -0.63
C SER A 129 6.15 15.40 -0.18
N ALA A 130 7.03 15.09 -1.13
CA ALA A 130 8.40 14.69 -0.82
C ALA A 130 9.20 15.79 -0.09
N GLU A 131 8.75 17.05 -0.16
CA GLU A 131 9.36 18.18 0.53
C GLU A 131 9.25 18.08 2.06
N GLU A 132 8.29 17.32 2.58
CA GLU A 132 8.18 17.03 4.01
C GLU A 132 9.36 16.19 4.53
N GLN A 133 10.08 15.47 3.65
CA GLN A 133 11.26 14.64 3.93
C GLN A 133 11.03 13.51 4.95
N ALA A 134 10.19 13.76 5.94
CA ALA A 134 9.80 12.79 6.96
C ALA A 134 8.45 13.16 7.56
N ILE A 135 7.71 12.14 7.99
CA ILE A 135 6.45 12.30 8.71
C ILE A 135 6.48 11.47 9.98
N SER A 136 5.88 12.00 11.02
CA SER A 136 5.63 11.31 12.28
C SER A 136 4.15 11.12 12.50
N PHE A 137 3.81 10.18 13.38
CA PHE A 137 2.44 9.75 13.62
C PHE A 137 2.10 9.87 15.11
N SER A 138 0.86 10.24 15.41
CA SER A 138 0.34 10.23 16.79
C SER A 138 -1.16 9.93 16.77
N GLY A 139 -1.69 9.49 17.91
CA GLY A 139 -3.09 9.07 18.01
C GLY A 139 -3.22 7.57 18.18
N ALA A 140 -4.28 6.99 17.63
CA ALA A 140 -4.50 5.54 17.64
C ALA A 140 -5.23 5.11 16.37
N GLY A 141 -4.62 4.22 15.58
CA GLY A 141 -5.22 3.77 14.34
C GLY A 141 -4.22 3.09 13.41
N GLU A 142 -4.68 2.81 12.21
CA GLU A 142 -3.93 2.10 11.19
C GLU A 142 -3.91 2.90 9.89
N LEU A 143 -2.74 3.02 9.31
CA LEU A 143 -2.53 3.69 8.04
C LEU A 143 -1.83 2.77 7.04
N PHE A 144 -2.14 2.96 5.77
CA PHE A 144 -1.35 2.45 4.66
C PHE A 144 -0.84 3.62 3.83
N ILE A 145 0.44 3.57 3.47
CA ILE A 145 1.12 4.66 2.76
C ILE A 145 1.78 4.08 1.51
N ALA A 146 1.34 4.57 0.37
CA ALA A 146 1.95 4.31 -0.94
C ALA A 146 3.13 5.28 -1.14
N LEU A 147 4.32 4.72 -1.35
CA LEU A 147 5.60 5.41 -1.53
C LEU A 147 6.15 5.13 -2.93
#